data_2bbaae71b350466b11370d9e95661c55
#
_entry.id   2bbaae71b350466b11370d9e95661c55
#
_cell.length_a   1.000
_cell.length_b   1.000
_cell.length_c   1.000
_cell.angle_alpha   90.00
_cell.angle_beta   90.00
_cell.angle_gamma   90.00
#
_symmetry.space_group_name_H-M   'P 1'
#
loop_
_entity.id
_entity.type
_entity.pdbx_description
1 polymer ?
#
loop_
_entity_poly.entity_id
_entity_poly.type
_entity_poly.pdbx_seq_one_letter_code
_entity_poly.pdbx_strand_id
1 'polypeptide(L)'
;MALSSPLLLVIIGLSSLAAQWLAWLLRLPAILPLLIFGIILGPVTHVLQPDALFGDLLFPLVSLSVAIILFEGALTLRVEEIRGLGGVVRNLVTIGMLVTFLVISLACWGLLGFPPELAALVGSVTVVTGPTVIAPLMRVVRPNAAINQVLRWEGIVIDPVGAIFTLLVFEFIVLRQQAESLTHLFWTLGLTAAVGLIAGALFGWLVGLALRRVWLPGYLQNFAVLAIMLTAFGLSNAIADESGLLTVTVMGIWLANMREVDLTEIIAFKEELSALLISALFIILAARLDINALLAMGWPLVGVLLVVQFIARPLCIALSTAGSSLHWRDRVLLSWIAPRGIVAAAVSALFALTLARSGYPGADRLVTVVFAIIIGTVVVQSLTSAAMARWLRVQQRQPRGVLIIGANSVARALAAALQKLDIPVLLTDSSWEYYRQARMDGIPAYYGNAWSEHAENYLDLSETAQVLALSPNRHQNALAVYHFSHIFGEKKVAAVRSGAELRGRGKGENPRFRRHERLFGHEQTYAQLSGQLAKGAVIKATRLNENFGWLEYLEKNRSVVPLFIQKEDGTLYAFDGESTPPLPCTLIAMVQNEPLSGREPLTAAP
;
A
#
# COMPACT_ATOMS: atom_id res chain seq x y z
N MET A 1 27.13 31.92 -1.24
CA MET A 1 28.06 30.76 -1.17
C MET A 1 27.36 29.58 -1.84
N ALA A 2 27.91 29.06 -2.94
CA ALA A 2 27.39 27.84 -3.53
C ALA A 2 27.65 26.68 -2.55
N LEU A 3 26.60 25.97 -2.16
CA LEU A 3 26.71 24.81 -1.30
C LEU A 3 27.44 23.67 -2.04
N SER A 4 28.28 22.92 -1.35
CA SER A 4 28.98 21.79 -1.97
C SER A 4 27.98 20.67 -2.37
N SER A 5 28.27 19.95 -3.47
CA SER A 5 27.41 18.88 -3.97
C SER A 5 27.05 17.80 -2.90
N PRO A 6 28.00 17.38 -2.03
CA PRO A 6 27.64 16.45 -0.93
C PRO A 6 26.61 17.04 0.04
N LEU A 7 26.72 18.34 0.35
CA LEU A 7 25.76 18.98 1.26
C LEU A 7 24.36 19.08 0.65
N LEU A 8 24.26 19.32 -0.65
CA LEU A 8 22.98 19.32 -1.37
C LEU A 8 22.31 17.94 -1.34
N LEU A 9 23.06 16.85 -1.48
CA LEU A 9 22.55 15.49 -1.35
C LEU A 9 22.03 15.22 0.07
N VAL A 10 22.74 15.70 1.09
CA VAL A 10 22.27 15.60 2.49
C VAL A 10 20.98 16.40 2.70
N ILE A 11 20.87 17.60 2.11
CA ILE A 11 19.66 18.42 2.18
C ILE A 11 18.48 17.70 1.53
N ILE A 12 18.67 17.05 0.37
CA ILE A 12 17.62 16.24 -0.27
C ILE A 12 17.17 15.11 0.68
N GLY A 13 18.12 14.38 1.28
CA GLY A 13 17.80 13.30 2.22
C GLY A 13 17.04 13.76 3.47
N LEU A 14 17.49 14.86 4.10
CA LEU A 14 16.82 15.44 5.27
C LEU A 14 15.44 15.99 4.92
N SER A 15 15.30 16.65 3.78
CA SER A 15 14.02 17.16 3.29
C SER A 15 13.05 16.03 2.97
N SER A 16 13.55 14.91 2.41
CA SER A 16 12.76 13.69 2.20
C SER A 16 12.21 13.13 3.51
N LEU A 17 13.07 13.01 4.52
CA LEU A 17 12.68 12.54 5.86
C LEU A 17 11.65 13.49 6.51
N ALA A 18 11.93 14.80 6.48
CA ALA A 18 11.04 15.82 7.05
C ALA A 18 9.67 15.82 6.36
N ALA A 19 9.63 15.70 5.02
CA ALA A 19 8.40 15.64 4.25
C ALA A 19 7.57 14.38 4.58
N GLN A 20 8.20 13.23 4.70
CA GLN A 20 7.51 11.98 5.08
C GLN A 20 7.00 12.04 6.53
N TRP A 21 7.80 12.58 7.45
CA TRP A 21 7.37 12.78 8.83
C TRP A 21 6.17 13.75 8.95
N LEU A 22 6.22 14.85 8.20
CA LEU A 22 5.12 15.83 8.13
C LEU A 22 3.84 15.20 7.55
N ALA A 23 3.99 14.39 6.49
CA ALA A 23 2.88 13.65 5.89
C ALA A 23 2.22 12.70 6.90
N TRP A 24 3.02 11.97 7.68
CA TRP A 24 2.52 11.09 8.73
C TRP A 24 1.78 11.87 9.82
N LEU A 25 2.33 13.01 10.28
CA LEU A 25 1.74 13.86 11.30
C LEU A 25 0.39 14.44 10.85
N LEU A 26 0.31 14.93 9.61
CA LEU A 26 -0.88 15.54 9.02
C LEU A 26 -1.85 14.54 8.41
N ARG A 27 -1.48 13.25 8.36
CA ARG A 27 -2.24 12.17 7.68
C ARG A 27 -2.52 12.48 6.21
N LEU A 28 -1.56 13.10 5.54
CA LEU A 28 -1.59 13.41 4.12
C LEU A 28 -0.71 12.41 3.32
N PRO A 29 -0.97 12.24 2.01
CA PRO A 29 -0.02 11.51 1.16
C PRO A 29 1.34 12.22 1.14
N ALA A 30 2.43 11.43 1.27
CA ALA A 30 3.79 11.97 1.38
C ALA A 30 4.22 12.84 0.19
N ILE A 31 3.61 12.62 -0.97
CA ILE A 31 3.92 13.33 -2.21
C ILE A 31 3.65 14.85 -2.09
N LEU A 32 2.60 15.26 -1.36
CA LEU A 32 2.29 16.68 -1.18
C LEU A 32 3.43 17.45 -0.49
N PRO A 33 3.88 17.06 0.72
CA PRO A 33 5.03 17.71 1.34
C PRO A 33 6.30 17.60 0.50
N LEU A 34 6.55 16.48 -0.18
CA LEU A 34 7.72 16.32 -1.06
C LEU A 34 7.75 17.33 -2.19
N LEU A 35 6.62 17.55 -2.87
CA LEU A 35 6.49 18.57 -3.90
C LEU A 35 6.71 19.99 -3.33
N ILE A 36 6.13 20.29 -2.16
CA ILE A 36 6.29 21.59 -1.50
C ILE A 36 7.77 21.83 -1.15
N PHE A 37 8.45 20.86 -0.54
CA PHE A 37 9.88 20.97 -0.24
C PHE A 37 10.72 21.15 -1.51
N GLY A 38 10.41 20.41 -2.58
CA GLY A 38 11.10 20.56 -3.86
C GLY A 38 10.92 21.96 -4.47
N ILE A 39 9.70 22.51 -4.45
CA ILE A 39 9.42 23.87 -4.93
C ILE A 39 10.14 24.91 -4.05
N ILE A 40 10.17 24.74 -2.74
CA ILE A 40 10.88 25.67 -1.84
C ILE A 40 12.39 25.64 -2.13
N LEU A 41 12.98 24.44 -2.20
CA LEU A 41 14.43 24.29 -2.41
C LEU A 41 14.88 24.70 -3.82
N GLY A 42 14.04 24.51 -4.84
CA GLY A 42 14.32 24.86 -6.22
C GLY A 42 13.94 26.31 -6.56
N PRO A 43 12.76 26.51 -7.16
CA PRO A 43 12.39 27.79 -7.75
C PRO A 43 12.23 28.95 -6.74
N VAL A 44 11.97 28.68 -5.46
CA VAL A 44 11.77 29.75 -4.46
C VAL A 44 13.10 30.19 -3.85
N THR A 45 13.95 29.27 -3.42
CA THR A 45 15.21 29.60 -2.73
C THR A 45 16.44 29.47 -3.61
N HIS A 46 16.33 28.85 -4.79
CA HIS A 46 17.43 28.53 -5.72
C HIS A 46 18.60 27.77 -5.08
N VAL A 47 18.35 27.09 -3.92
CA VAL A 47 19.35 26.26 -3.22
C VAL A 47 19.64 24.99 -3.99
N LEU A 48 18.61 24.34 -4.51
CA LEU A 48 18.72 23.10 -5.28
C LEU A 48 18.46 23.37 -6.76
N GLN A 49 19.51 23.24 -7.55
CA GLN A 49 19.45 23.29 -9.01
C GLN A 49 19.86 21.92 -9.55
N PRO A 50 18.90 21.02 -9.84
CA PRO A 50 19.18 19.64 -10.21
C PRO A 50 20.07 19.49 -11.43
N ASP A 51 19.87 20.33 -12.46
CA ASP A 51 20.67 20.28 -13.68
C ASP A 51 22.14 20.67 -13.42
N ALA A 52 22.41 21.61 -12.51
CA ALA A 52 23.76 21.97 -12.10
C ALA A 52 24.40 20.90 -11.17
N LEU A 53 23.58 20.24 -10.32
CA LEU A 53 24.09 19.24 -9.38
C LEU A 53 24.43 17.92 -10.08
N PHE A 54 23.55 17.43 -10.95
CA PHE A 54 23.65 16.09 -11.56
C PHE A 54 24.16 16.13 -13.01
N GLY A 55 24.04 17.26 -13.71
CA GLY A 55 24.42 17.37 -15.13
C GLY A 55 23.78 16.28 -15.98
N ASP A 56 24.59 15.64 -16.82
CA ASP A 56 24.14 14.56 -17.71
C ASP A 56 23.70 13.26 -16.97
N LEU A 57 24.03 13.13 -15.69
CA LEU A 57 23.64 11.96 -14.88
C LEU A 57 22.19 12.05 -14.38
N LEU A 58 21.53 13.20 -14.47
CA LEU A 58 20.18 13.38 -13.95
C LEU A 58 19.19 12.38 -14.57
N PHE A 59 19.15 12.31 -15.90
CA PHE A 59 18.20 11.41 -16.60
C PHE A 59 18.50 9.93 -16.39
N PRO A 60 19.75 9.44 -16.48
CA PRO A 60 20.08 8.07 -16.12
C PRO A 60 19.66 7.71 -14.67
N LEU A 61 19.91 8.59 -13.71
CA LEU A 61 19.51 8.37 -12.31
C LEU A 61 17.98 8.27 -12.15
N VAL A 62 17.25 9.18 -12.81
CA VAL A 62 15.78 9.15 -12.82
C VAL A 62 15.28 7.85 -13.45
N SER A 63 15.82 7.47 -14.60
CA SER A 63 15.40 6.25 -15.33
C SER A 63 15.67 4.97 -14.55
N LEU A 64 16.86 4.83 -13.94
CA LEU A 64 17.19 3.69 -13.08
C LEU A 64 16.29 3.64 -11.83
N SER A 65 16.01 4.79 -11.22
CA SER A 65 15.12 4.86 -10.07
C SER A 65 13.70 4.45 -10.43
N VAL A 66 13.19 4.90 -11.57
CA VAL A 66 11.88 4.49 -12.09
C VAL A 66 11.84 2.98 -12.36
N ALA A 67 12.90 2.42 -12.95
CA ALA A 67 13.02 0.98 -13.18
C ALA A 67 12.91 0.16 -11.87
N ILE A 68 13.60 0.60 -10.80
CA ILE A 68 13.54 -0.03 -9.48
C ILE A 68 12.11 0.01 -8.91
N ILE A 69 11.47 1.17 -9.00
CA ILE A 69 10.11 1.38 -8.48
C ILE A 69 9.08 0.55 -9.24
N LEU A 70 9.18 0.49 -10.59
CA LEU A 70 8.31 -0.34 -11.41
C LEU A 70 8.48 -1.83 -11.13
N PHE A 71 9.72 -2.28 -10.97
CA PHE A 71 10.01 -3.66 -10.61
C PHE A 71 9.40 -4.03 -9.24
N GLU A 72 9.59 -3.19 -8.23
CA GLU A 72 8.98 -3.38 -6.90
C GLU A 72 7.45 -3.46 -7.00
N GLY A 73 6.84 -2.50 -7.69
CA GLY A 73 5.40 -2.52 -7.94
C GLY A 73 4.95 -3.82 -8.63
N ALA A 74 5.69 -4.26 -9.65
CA ALA A 74 5.39 -5.47 -10.42
C ALA A 74 5.53 -6.76 -9.60
N LEU A 75 6.48 -6.83 -8.64
CA LEU A 75 6.63 -7.95 -7.71
C LEU A 75 5.39 -8.17 -6.81
N THR A 76 4.53 -7.18 -6.69
CA THR A 76 3.31 -7.27 -5.88
C THR A 76 2.07 -7.65 -6.69
N LEU A 77 2.19 -7.86 -8.02
CA LEU A 77 1.07 -8.18 -8.91
C LEU A 77 0.86 -9.69 -9.04
N ARG A 78 -0.12 -10.22 -8.33
CA ARG A 78 -0.55 -11.63 -8.48
C ARG A 78 -1.69 -11.72 -9.49
N VAL A 79 -1.50 -12.51 -10.55
CA VAL A 79 -2.51 -12.69 -11.61
C VAL A 79 -3.81 -13.30 -11.06
N GLU A 80 -3.72 -14.06 -9.97
CA GLU A 80 -4.89 -14.64 -9.31
C GLU A 80 -5.83 -13.59 -8.72
N GLU A 81 -5.30 -12.47 -8.23
CA GLU A 81 -6.06 -11.37 -7.62
C GLU A 81 -6.95 -10.64 -8.64
N ILE A 82 -6.59 -10.66 -9.93
CA ILE A 82 -7.31 -9.93 -10.97
C ILE A 82 -8.45 -10.75 -11.60
N ARG A 83 -8.71 -11.97 -11.13
CA ARG A 83 -9.80 -12.81 -11.63
C ARG A 83 -11.14 -12.07 -11.47
N GLY A 84 -11.81 -11.85 -12.60
CA GLY A 84 -13.08 -11.08 -12.68
C GLY A 84 -12.92 -9.58 -13.00
N LEU A 85 -11.76 -8.96 -12.80
CA LEU A 85 -11.48 -7.55 -13.10
C LEU A 85 -10.52 -7.35 -14.27
N GLY A 86 -9.92 -8.42 -14.81
CA GLY A 86 -8.93 -8.34 -15.89
C GLY A 86 -9.43 -7.65 -17.16
N GLY A 87 -10.71 -7.79 -17.47
CA GLY A 87 -11.34 -7.06 -18.58
C GLY A 87 -11.36 -5.55 -18.38
N VAL A 88 -11.59 -5.10 -17.15
CA VAL A 88 -11.59 -3.66 -16.81
C VAL A 88 -10.18 -3.08 -16.96
N VAL A 89 -9.17 -3.75 -16.39
CA VAL A 89 -7.77 -3.30 -16.48
C VAL A 89 -7.29 -3.29 -17.92
N ARG A 90 -7.55 -4.35 -18.68
CA ARG A 90 -7.23 -4.40 -20.12
C ARG A 90 -7.85 -3.22 -20.87
N ASN A 91 -9.15 -2.95 -20.65
CA ASN A 91 -9.83 -1.84 -21.31
C ASN A 91 -9.27 -0.47 -20.87
N LEU A 92 -8.87 -0.31 -19.61
CA LEU A 92 -8.23 0.92 -19.12
C LEU A 92 -6.91 1.19 -19.82
N VAL A 93 -6.08 0.15 -19.97
CA VAL A 93 -4.75 0.25 -20.59
C VAL A 93 -4.81 0.33 -22.13
N THR A 94 -5.95 0.00 -22.75
CA THR A 94 -6.15 0.10 -24.21
C THR A 94 -7.10 1.24 -24.56
N ILE A 95 -8.40 1.03 -24.45
CA ILE A 95 -9.43 2.02 -24.81
C ILE A 95 -9.32 3.27 -23.95
N GLY A 96 -9.17 3.11 -22.64
CA GLY A 96 -9.04 4.23 -21.69
C GLY A 96 -7.81 5.08 -21.97
N MET A 97 -6.70 4.45 -22.33
CA MET A 97 -5.49 5.13 -22.77
C MET A 97 -5.75 5.99 -24.00
N LEU A 98 -6.33 5.44 -25.05
CA LEU A 98 -6.62 6.18 -26.30
C LEU A 98 -7.60 7.33 -26.06
N VAL A 99 -8.64 7.12 -25.27
CA VAL A 99 -9.59 8.18 -24.91
C VAL A 99 -8.91 9.31 -24.15
N THR A 100 -8.08 8.98 -23.17
CA THR A 100 -7.33 9.96 -22.38
C THR A 100 -6.38 10.76 -23.29
N PHE A 101 -5.63 10.08 -24.15
CA PHE A 101 -4.77 10.68 -25.17
C PHE A 101 -5.52 11.68 -26.03
N LEU A 102 -6.63 11.27 -26.67
CA LEU A 102 -7.40 12.12 -27.57
C LEU A 102 -7.96 13.34 -26.84
N VAL A 103 -8.57 13.17 -25.67
CA VAL A 103 -9.20 14.26 -24.93
C VAL A 103 -8.14 15.29 -24.48
N ILE A 104 -6.99 14.84 -23.97
CA ILE A 104 -5.93 15.76 -23.50
C ILE A 104 -5.26 16.45 -24.70
N SER A 105 -4.99 15.74 -25.79
CA SER A 105 -4.44 16.32 -27.02
C SER A 105 -5.35 17.42 -27.57
N LEU A 106 -6.66 17.15 -27.67
CA LEU A 106 -7.64 18.15 -28.11
C LEU A 106 -7.72 19.35 -27.17
N ALA A 107 -7.63 19.13 -25.85
CA ALA A 107 -7.61 20.22 -24.88
C ALA A 107 -6.36 21.09 -25.01
N CYS A 108 -5.18 20.50 -25.19
CA CYS A 108 -3.95 21.26 -25.38
C CYS A 108 -3.93 22.01 -26.71
N TRP A 109 -4.44 21.41 -27.77
CA TRP A 109 -4.60 22.08 -29.07
C TRP A 109 -5.58 23.25 -29.00
N GLY A 110 -6.78 23.03 -28.44
CA GLY A 110 -7.85 24.04 -28.43
C GLY A 110 -7.68 25.14 -27.39
N LEU A 111 -7.17 24.84 -26.18
CA LEU A 111 -7.07 25.79 -25.08
C LEU A 111 -5.70 26.47 -25.01
N LEU A 112 -4.60 25.73 -25.22
CA LEU A 112 -3.24 26.28 -25.17
C LEU A 112 -2.71 26.73 -26.52
N GLY A 113 -3.43 26.46 -27.62
CA GLY A 113 -3.01 26.80 -28.97
C GLY A 113 -1.72 26.08 -29.41
N PHE A 114 -1.48 24.87 -28.88
CA PHE A 114 -0.31 24.07 -29.25
C PHE A 114 -0.45 23.55 -30.69
N PRO A 115 0.67 23.42 -31.44
CA PRO A 115 0.68 22.65 -32.66
C PRO A 115 0.13 21.23 -32.41
N PRO A 116 -0.61 20.62 -33.38
CA PRO A 116 -1.20 19.30 -33.19
C PRO A 116 -0.21 18.23 -32.73
N GLU A 117 1.02 18.28 -33.24
CA GLU A 117 2.11 17.36 -32.91
C GLU A 117 2.51 17.49 -31.42
N LEU A 118 2.74 18.70 -30.95
CA LEU A 118 3.09 18.97 -29.56
C LEU A 118 1.92 18.63 -28.62
N ALA A 119 0.69 18.97 -29.02
CA ALA A 119 -0.51 18.61 -28.29
C ALA A 119 -0.69 17.07 -28.16
N ALA A 120 -0.41 16.33 -29.25
CA ALA A 120 -0.43 14.87 -29.24
C ALA A 120 0.67 14.32 -28.31
N LEU A 121 1.86 14.92 -28.31
CA LEU A 121 2.94 14.48 -27.41
C LEU A 121 2.58 14.73 -25.93
N VAL A 122 2.01 15.89 -25.57
CA VAL A 122 1.50 16.13 -24.21
C VAL A 122 0.43 15.08 -23.84
N GLY A 123 -0.51 14.83 -24.75
CA GLY A 123 -1.55 13.83 -24.56
C GLY A 123 -0.97 12.43 -24.30
N SER A 124 -0.02 11.97 -25.09
CA SER A 124 0.59 10.66 -24.95
C SER A 124 1.40 10.51 -23.66
N VAL A 125 2.22 11.49 -23.29
CA VAL A 125 2.98 11.48 -22.04
C VAL A 125 2.06 11.43 -20.82
N THR A 126 0.97 12.18 -20.86
CA THR A 126 0.05 12.30 -19.72
C THR A 126 -1.00 11.19 -19.63
N VAL A 127 -1.00 10.18 -20.50
CA VAL A 127 -1.83 8.97 -20.35
C VAL A 127 -1.43 8.17 -19.12
N VAL A 128 -0.14 8.16 -18.82
CA VAL A 128 0.45 7.36 -17.76
C VAL A 128 -0.05 7.80 -16.38
N THR A 129 -0.61 6.87 -15.62
CA THR A 129 -0.96 7.06 -14.19
C THR A 129 0.11 6.40 -13.34
N GLY A 130 0.82 7.20 -12.51
CA GLY A 130 1.99 6.70 -11.81
C GLY A 130 1.67 5.82 -10.59
N PRO A 131 2.20 4.60 -10.49
CA PRO A 131 2.06 3.75 -9.30
C PRO A 131 2.72 4.38 -8.08
N THR A 132 3.76 5.17 -8.28
CA THR A 132 4.47 5.94 -7.25
C THR A 132 3.57 6.91 -6.48
N VAL A 133 2.52 7.39 -7.13
CA VAL A 133 1.52 8.30 -6.55
C VAL A 133 0.32 7.53 -6.02
N ILE A 134 -0.12 6.49 -6.75
CA ILE A 134 -1.29 5.69 -6.40
C ILE A 134 -1.07 4.96 -5.07
N ALA A 135 0.08 4.31 -4.87
CA ALA A 135 0.34 3.51 -3.67
C ALA A 135 0.26 4.33 -2.35
N PRO A 136 0.94 5.48 -2.20
CA PRO A 136 0.78 6.34 -1.03
C PRO A 136 -0.64 6.88 -0.85
N LEU A 137 -1.33 7.22 -1.96
CA LEU A 137 -2.69 7.71 -1.93
C LEU A 137 -3.65 6.63 -1.41
N MET A 138 -3.51 5.38 -1.84
CA MET A 138 -4.33 4.25 -1.38
C MET A 138 -4.16 3.96 0.11
N ARG A 139 -2.98 4.18 0.68
CA ARG A 139 -2.73 4.07 2.13
C ARG A 139 -3.57 5.05 2.95
N VAL A 140 -3.87 6.23 2.40
CA VAL A 140 -4.70 7.27 3.04
C VAL A 140 -6.19 7.08 2.76
N VAL A 141 -6.54 6.83 1.50
CA VAL A 141 -7.94 6.69 1.03
C VAL A 141 -8.57 5.40 1.53
N ARG A 142 -7.81 4.30 1.56
CA ARG A 142 -8.24 2.94 1.96
C ARG A 142 -9.53 2.51 1.28
N PRO A 143 -9.57 2.48 -0.05
CA PRO A 143 -10.77 2.04 -0.76
C PRO A 143 -10.99 0.53 -0.59
N ASN A 144 -12.16 0.04 -1.03
CA ASN A 144 -12.43 -1.40 -1.07
C ASN A 144 -11.43 -2.15 -1.98
N ALA A 145 -11.38 -3.48 -1.84
CA ALA A 145 -10.43 -4.32 -2.55
C ALA A 145 -10.51 -4.18 -4.08
N ALA A 146 -11.72 -4.09 -4.64
CA ALA A 146 -11.92 -3.98 -6.09
C ALA A 146 -11.29 -2.70 -6.66
N ILE A 147 -11.53 -1.55 -6.03
CA ILE A 147 -10.94 -0.27 -6.43
C ILE A 147 -9.41 -0.32 -6.29
N ASN A 148 -8.91 -0.83 -5.15
CA ASN A 148 -7.48 -0.92 -4.89
C ASN A 148 -6.77 -1.78 -5.94
N GLN A 149 -7.33 -2.94 -6.28
CA GLN A 149 -6.80 -3.83 -7.30
C GLN A 149 -6.78 -3.17 -8.68
N VAL A 150 -7.90 -2.56 -9.11
CA VAL A 150 -7.96 -1.90 -10.42
C VAL A 150 -6.93 -0.78 -10.54
N LEU A 151 -6.83 0.13 -9.54
CA LEU A 151 -5.88 1.24 -9.58
C LEU A 151 -4.42 0.78 -9.52
N ARG A 152 -4.12 -0.26 -8.72
CA ARG A 152 -2.78 -0.82 -8.62
C ARG A 152 -2.34 -1.46 -9.94
N TRP A 153 -3.18 -2.30 -10.54
CA TRP A 153 -2.89 -2.92 -11.81
C TRP A 153 -2.81 -1.90 -12.95
N GLU A 154 -3.77 -0.96 -13.00
CA GLU A 154 -3.71 0.13 -13.96
C GLU A 154 -2.37 0.88 -13.86
N GLY A 155 -2.02 1.39 -12.67
CA GLY A 155 -0.83 2.20 -12.48
C GLY A 155 0.46 1.51 -12.87
N ILE A 156 0.58 0.20 -12.62
CA ILE A 156 1.82 -0.54 -12.91
C ILE A 156 1.89 -0.94 -14.41
N VAL A 157 0.78 -1.36 -15.00
CA VAL A 157 0.78 -1.81 -16.40
C VAL A 157 0.75 -0.64 -17.38
N ILE A 158 0.12 0.48 -17.04
CA ILE A 158 0.05 1.64 -17.92
C ILE A 158 1.40 2.35 -18.09
N ASP A 159 2.31 2.28 -17.10
CA ASP A 159 3.61 2.95 -17.17
C ASP A 159 4.44 2.44 -18.37
N PRO A 160 4.78 1.15 -18.51
CA PRO A 160 5.54 0.68 -19.67
C PRO A 160 4.76 0.79 -20.98
N VAL A 161 3.44 0.52 -20.97
CA VAL A 161 2.60 0.63 -22.19
C VAL A 161 2.51 2.08 -22.65
N GLY A 162 2.31 3.02 -21.71
CA GLY A 162 2.26 4.45 -22.01
C GLY A 162 3.60 5.03 -22.46
N ALA A 163 4.73 4.54 -21.90
CA ALA A 163 6.05 4.93 -22.35
C ALA A 163 6.29 4.52 -23.81
N ILE A 164 5.97 3.27 -24.16
CA ILE A 164 6.05 2.78 -25.55
C ILE A 164 5.13 3.56 -26.47
N PHE A 165 3.88 3.83 -26.02
CA PHE A 165 2.93 4.63 -26.81
C PHE A 165 3.44 6.06 -27.02
N THR A 166 4.04 6.67 -26.02
CA THR A 166 4.62 8.02 -26.14
C THR A 166 5.82 8.04 -27.06
N LEU A 167 6.69 7.01 -27.01
CA LEU A 167 7.79 6.85 -27.94
C LEU A 167 7.26 6.74 -29.37
N LEU A 168 6.19 5.99 -29.61
CA LEU A 168 5.55 5.86 -30.91
C LEU A 168 5.08 7.23 -31.44
N VAL A 169 4.42 8.02 -30.61
CA VAL A 169 3.95 9.38 -30.98
C VAL A 169 5.15 10.29 -31.27
N PHE A 170 6.19 10.21 -30.46
CA PHE A 170 7.42 10.99 -30.64
C PHE A 170 8.12 10.62 -31.96
N GLU A 171 8.35 9.34 -32.21
CA GLU A 171 8.95 8.84 -33.45
C GLU A 171 8.13 9.25 -34.69
N PHE A 172 6.80 9.16 -34.61
CA PHE A 172 5.92 9.64 -35.69
C PHE A 172 6.12 11.12 -36.01
N ILE A 173 6.33 11.97 -34.97
CA ILE A 173 6.59 13.40 -35.16
C ILE A 173 7.95 13.61 -35.84
N VAL A 174 9.00 12.92 -35.38
CA VAL A 174 10.34 13.01 -35.96
C VAL A 174 10.39 12.51 -37.40
N LEU A 175 9.79 11.33 -37.67
CA LEU A 175 9.72 10.72 -39.00
C LEU A 175 8.97 11.59 -40.01
N ARG A 176 7.91 12.26 -39.59
CA ARG A 176 7.16 13.20 -40.45
C ARG A 176 8.03 14.39 -40.92
N GLN A 177 9.00 14.77 -40.12
CA GLN A 177 9.97 15.80 -40.50
C GLN A 177 11.06 15.27 -41.46
N GLN A 178 11.41 13.97 -41.36
CA GLN A 178 12.48 13.34 -42.14
C GLN A 178 11.98 12.56 -43.38
N ALA A 179 10.65 12.52 -43.61
CA ALA A 179 10.01 11.81 -44.73
C ALA A 179 10.27 10.26 -44.75
N GLU A 180 10.49 9.65 -43.59
CA GLU A 180 10.71 8.22 -43.46
C GLU A 180 9.39 7.39 -43.45
N SER A 181 9.53 6.05 -43.64
CA SER A 181 8.42 5.14 -43.88
C SER A 181 7.69 4.69 -42.60
N LEU A 182 6.37 4.60 -42.61
CA LEU A 182 5.55 4.02 -41.53
C LEU A 182 5.97 2.57 -41.16
N THR A 183 6.60 1.86 -42.08
CA THR A 183 7.10 0.49 -41.83
C THR A 183 8.17 0.48 -40.74
N HIS A 184 9.04 1.49 -40.71
CA HIS A 184 10.09 1.64 -39.69
C HIS A 184 9.47 1.81 -38.30
N LEU A 185 8.40 2.62 -38.19
CA LEU A 185 7.68 2.84 -36.94
C LEU A 185 7.13 1.55 -36.34
N PHE A 186 6.42 0.74 -37.15
CA PHE A 186 5.89 -0.55 -36.68
C PHE A 186 6.98 -1.56 -36.33
N TRP A 187 8.10 -1.52 -37.04
CA TRP A 187 9.27 -2.35 -36.76
C TRP A 187 9.89 -1.99 -35.40
N THR A 188 10.15 -0.72 -35.14
CA THR A 188 10.72 -0.23 -33.87
C THR A 188 9.80 -0.59 -32.70
N LEU A 189 8.50 -0.33 -32.83
CA LEU A 189 7.52 -0.69 -31.79
C LEU A 189 7.46 -2.19 -31.52
N GLY A 190 7.42 -2.99 -32.58
CA GLY A 190 7.44 -4.46 -32.49
C GLY A 190 8.72 -4.97 -31.81
N LEU A 191 9.86 -4.38 -32.14
CA LEU A 191 11.15 -4.71 -31.56
C LEU A 191 11.20 -4.35 -30.07
N THR A 192 10.80 -3.13 -29.70
CA THR A 192 10.76 -2.66 -28.29
C THR A 192 9.87 -3.57 -27.45
N ALA A 193 8.67 -3.89 -27.94
CA ALA A 193 7.76 -4.78 -27.24
C ALA A 193 8.33 -6.22 -27.13
N ALA A 194 8.88 -6.75 -28.22
CA ALA A 194 9.46 -8.10 -28.22
C ALA A 194 10.65 -8.22 -27.29
N VAL A 195 11.58 -7.26 -27.34
CA VAL A 195 12.76 -7.21 -26.46
C VAL A 195 12.31 -7.14 -25.00
N GLY A 196 11.39 -6.23 -24.67
CA GLY A 196 10.89 -6.06 -23.30
C GLY A 196 10.22 -7.31 -22.75
N LEU A 197 9.37 -7.97 -23.53
CA LEU A 197 8.68 -9.21 -23.12
C LEU A 197 9.63 -10.38 -22.98
N ILE A 198 10.48 -10.61 -23.99
CA ILE A 198 11.41 -11.76 -24.02
C ILE A 198 12.47 -11.61 -22.94
N ALA A 199 13.12 -10.44 -22.84
CA ALA A 199 14.14 -10.20 -21.83
C ALA A 199 13.54 -10.25 -20.43
N GLY A 200 12.37 -9.63 -20.20
CA GLY A 200 11.69 -9.65 -18.91
C GLY A 200 11.32 -11.07 -18.46
N ALA A 201 10.77 -11.89 -19.36
CA ALA A 201 10.46 -13.29 -19.08
C ALA A 201 11.73 -14.12 -18.81
N LEU A 202 12.77 -13.94 -19.62
CA LEU A 202 14.03 -14.67 -19.50
C LEU A 202 14.73 -14.36 -18.18
N PHE A 203 14.96 -13.08 -17.89
CA PHE A 203 15.63 -12.67 -16.64
C PHE A 203 14.77 -12.99 -15.41
N GLY A 204 13.44 -12.85 -15.50
CA GLY A 204 12.51 -13.27 -14.45
C GLY A 204 12.58 -14.76 -14.17
N TRP A 205 12.61 -15.60 -15.21
CA TRP A 205 12.78 -17.04 -15.08
C TRP A 205 14.15 -17.42 -14.49
N LEU A 206 15.24 -16.79 -14.97
CA LEU A 206 16.60 -17.06 -14.47
C LEU A 206 16.74 -16.72 -12.97
N VAL A 207 16.27 -15.55 -12.56
CA VAL A 207 16.30 -15.13 -11.15
C VAL A 207 15.42 -16.03 -10.30
N GLY A 208 14.21 -16.33 -10.75
CA GLY A 208 13.30 -17.23 -10.04
C GLY A 208 13.89 -18.64 -9.88
N LEU A 209 14.57 -19.15 -10.91
CA LEU A 209 15.28 -20.44 -10.82
C LEU A 209 16.44 -20.39 -9.82
N ALA A 210 17.22 -19.30 -9.82
CA ALA A 210 18.34 -19.12 -8.88
C ALA A 210 17.87 -19.03 -7.43
N LEU A 211 16.76 -18.33 -7.16
CA LEU A 211 16.15 -18.25 -5.85
C LEU A 211 15.56 -19.58 -5.39
N ARG A 212 14.81 -20.27 -6.26
CA ARG A 212 14.20 -21.57 -5.97
C ARG A 212 15.23 -22.66 -5.67
N ARG A 213 16.35 -22.66 -6.39
CA ARG A 213 17.45 -23.63 -6.18
C ARG A 213 18.45 -23.22 -5.11
N VAL A 214 18.20 -22.10 -4.43
CA VAL A 214 19.07 -21.56 -3.37
C VAL A 214 20.53 -21.44 -3.84
N TRP A 215 20.74 -21.00 -5.08
CA TRP A 215 22.11 -20.77 -5.60
C TRP A 215 22.79 -19.58 -4.93
N LEU A 216 22.00 -18.67 -4.36
CA LEU A 216 22.49 -17.45 -3.72
C LEU A 216 22.27 -17.53 -2.20
N PRO A 217 23.30 -17.25 -1.39
CA PRO A 217 23.11 -17.07 0.06
C PRO A 217 22.09 -15.98 0.36
N GLY A 218 21.29 -16.12 1.44
CA GLY A 218 20.22 -15.19 1.78
C GLY A 218 20.65 -13.72 1.79
N TYR A 219 21.82 -13.40 2.39
CA TYR A 219 22.33 -12.03 2.46
C TYR A 219 22.69 -11.42 1.08
N LEU A 220 22.91 -12.23 0.04
CA LEU A 220 23.19 -11.75 -1.32
C LEU A 220 21.96 -11.66 -2.21
N GLN A 221 20.83 -12.26 -1.85
CA GLN A 221 19.65 -12.35 -2.72
C GLN A 221 19.12 -10.97 -3.11
N ASN A 222 18.97 -10.07 -2.16
CA ASN A 222 18.48 -8.71 -2.39
C ASN A 222 19.37 -7.93 -3.36
N PHE A 223 20.68 -8.02 -3.15
CA PHE A 223 21.67 -7.36 -4.01
C PHE A 223 21.71 -7.97 -5.41
N ALA A 224 21.72 -9.31 -5.51
CA ALA A 224 21.76 -10.01 -6.80
C ALA A 224 20.51 -9.72 -7.64
N VAL A 225 19.32 -9.78 -7.05
CA VAL A 225 18.06 -9.44 -7.75
C VAL A 225 18.10 -8.00 -8.26
N LEU A 226 18.59 -7.05 -7.45
CA LEU A 226 18.73 -5.65 -7.87
C LEU A 226 19.73 -5.52 -9.04
N ALA A 227 20.92 -6.11 -8.92
CA ALA A 227 21.96 -6.03 -9.94
C ALA A 227 21.52 -6.68 -11.27
N ILE A 228 20.88 -7.85 -11.22
CA ILE A 228 20.38 -8.54 -12.42
C ILE A 228 19.25 -7.73 -13.07
N MET A 229 18.35 -7.16 -12.27
CA MET A 229 17.26 -6.32 -12.77
C MET A 229 17.80 -5.06 -13.47
N LEU A 230 18.77 -4.36 -12.87
CA LEU A 230 19.42 -3.19 -13.50
C LEU A 230 20.19 -3.57 -14.77
N THR A 231 20.82 -4.75 -14.77
CA THR A 231 21.49 -5.30 -15.97
C THR A 231 20.48 -5.59 -17.07
N ALA A 232 19.36 -6.25 -16.74
CA ALA A 232 18.29 -6.53 -17.69
C ALA A 232 17.70 -5.24 -18.29
N PHE A 233 17.48 -4.22 -17.44
CA PHE A 233 17.03 -2.90 -17.86
C PHE A 233 18.02 -2.25 -18.84
N GLY A 234 19.30 -2.19 -18.49
CA GLY A 234 20.34 -1.58 -19.32
C GLY A 234 20.57 -2.30 -20.65
N LEU A 235 20.63 -3.65 -20.62
CA LEU A 235 20.78 -4.45 -21.84
C LEU A 235 19.59 -4.32 -22.79
N SER A 236 18.38 -4.30 -22.25
CA SER A 236 17.18 -4.11 -23.07
C SER A 236 17.18 -2.74 -23.73
N ASN A 237 17.46 -1.67 -23.01
CA ASN A 237 17.54 -0.33 -23.58
C ASN A 237 18.69 -0.16 -24.58
N ALA A 238 19.77 -0.93 -24.46
CA ALA A 238 20.85 -0.94 -25.45
C ALA A 238 20.44 -1.61 -26.78
N ILE A 239 19.43 -2.50 -26.76
CA ILE A 239 18.91 -3.20 -27.97
C ILE A 239 17.76 -2.39 -28.60
N ALA A 240 16.85 -1.89 -27.76
CA ALA A 240 15.71 -1.11 -28.22
C ALA A 240 15.36 -0.06 -27.15
N ASP A 241 15.30 1.21 -27.55
CA ASP A 241 15.01 2.31 -26.64
C ASP A 241 13.68 2.11 -25.92
N GLU A 242 13.64 2.50 -24.62
CA GLU A 242 12.48 2.40 -23.70
C GLU A 242 11.98 0.94 -23.44
N SER A 243 12.61 -0.08 -24.00
CA SER A 243 12.23 -1.48 -23.75
C SER A 243 12.53 -1.94 -22.32
N GLY A 244 13.49 -1.30 -21.65
CA GLY A 244 13.91 -1.64 -20.29
C GLY A 244 12.80 -1.50 -19.25
N LEU A 245 11.92 -0.50 -19.36
CA LEU A 245 10.77 -0.33 -18.47
C LEU A 245 9.81 -1.51 -18.56
N LEU A 246 9.54 -1.97 -19.78
CA LEU A 246 8.73 -3.17 -19.99
C LEU A 246 9.44 -4.43 -19.48
N THR A 247 10.76 -4.55 -19.71
CA THR A 247 11.58 -5.66 -19.22
C THR A 247 11.46 -5.84 -17.71
N VAL A 248 11.68 -4.77 -16.92
CA VAL A 248 11.63 -4.87 -15.46
C VAL A 248 10.22 -5.13 -14.94
N THR A 249 9.21 -4.60 -15.61
CA THR A 249 7.80 -4.86 -15.26
C THR A 249 7.44 -6.33 -15.50
N VAL A 250 7.77 -6.86 -16.68
CA VAL A 250 7.52 -8.29 -17.01
C VAL A 250 8.31 -9.21 -16.09
N MET A 251 9.59 -8.89 -15.82
CA MET A 251 10.44 -9.62 -14.89
C MET A 251 9.81 -9.67 -13.48
N GLY A 252 9.30 -8.54 -12.97
CA GLY A 252 8.65 -8.46 -11.67
C GLY A 252 7.36 -9.28 -11.62
N ILE A 253 6.48 -9.15 -12.63
CA ILE A 253 5.24 -9.95 -12.73
C ILE A 253 5.55 -11.44 -12.84
N TRP A 254 6.58 -11.82 -13.60
CA TRP A 254 7.00 -13.22 -13.73
C TRP A 254 7.40 -13.81 -12.38
N LEU A 255 8.25 -13.11 -11.63
CA LEU A 255 8.69 -13.53 -10.29
C LEU A 255 7.53 -13.60 -9.30
N ALA A 256 6.63 -12.62 -9.29
CA ALA A 256 5.47 -12.56 -8.42
C ALA A 256 4.51 -13.75 -8.60
N ASN A 257 4.49 -14.36 -9.79
CA ASN A 257 3.58 -15.46 -10.15
C ASN A 257 4.30 -16.82 -10.27
N MET A 258 5.60 -16.87 -9.96
CA MET A 258 6.36 -18.11 -9.94
C MET A 258 6.12 -18.87 -8.64
N ARG A 259 5.75 -20.15 -8.73
CA ARG A 259 5.51 -21.00 -7.56
C ARG A 259 6.81 -21.32 -6.82
N GLU A 260 6.71 -21.49 -5.50
CA GLU A 260 7.82 -21.91 -4.63
C GLU A 260 9.01 -20.93 -4.58
N VAL A 261 8.80 -19.64 -4.81
CA VAL A 261 9.81 -18.59 -4.64
C VAL A 261 9.37 -17.68 -3.49
N ASP A 262 10.16 -17.64 -2.42
CA ASP A 262 9.93 -16.71 -1.32
C ASP A 262 10.49 -15.33 -1.69
N LEU A 263 9.61 -14.35 -1.82
CA LEU A 263 9.93 -12.97 -2.16
C LEU A 263 9.83 -12.00 -0.98
N THR A 264 9.51 -12.49 0.22
CA THR A 264 9.18 -11.65 1.38
C THR A 264 10.28 -10.66 1.73
N GLU A 265 11.52 -11.14 1.87
CA GLU A 265 12.67 -10.27 2.18
C GLU A 265 13.02 -9.34 1.01
N ILE A 266 12.88 -9.81 -0.23
CA ILE A 266 13.15 -9.03 -1.43
C ILE A 266 12.15 -7.88 -1.54
N ILE A 267 10.87 -8.13 -1.31
CA ILE A 267 9.82 -7.11 -1.35
C ILE A 267 10.06 -6.07 -0.26
N ALA A 268 10.35 -6.49 0.99
CA ALA A 268 10.62 -5.57 2.10
C ALA A 268 11.80 -4.63 1.81
N PHE A 269 12.93 -5.16 1.36
CA PHE A 269 14.09 -4.35 0.97
C PHE A 269 13.78 -3.38 -0.17
N LYS A 270 13.04 -3.83 -1.19
CA LYS A 270 12.67 -2.99 -2.33
C LYS A 270 11.69 -1.89 -1.94
N GLU A 271 10.75 -2.15 -1.03
CA GLU A 271 9.80 -1.14 -0.53
C GLU A 271 10.53 0.02 0.17
N GLU A 272 11.53 -0.28 1.00
CA GLU A 272 12.35 0.74 1.65
C GLU A 272 13.16 1.56 0.63
N LEU A 273 13.79 0.89 -0.34
CA LEU A 273 14.57 1.54 -1.40
C LEU A 273 13.68 2.42 -2.28
N SER A 274 12.52 1.94 -2.69
CA SER A 274 11.56 2.70 -3.50
C SER A 274 11.04 3.93 -2.75
N ALA A 275 10.76 3.82 -1.45
CA ALA A 275 10.33 4.97 -0.65
C ALA A 275 11.39 6.08 -0.63
N LEU A 276 12.66 5.72 -0.52
CA LEU A 276 13.79 6.66 -0.58
C LEU A 276 13.89 7.31 -1.98
N LEU A 277 13.87 6.48 -3.04
CA LEU A 277 13.99 6.95 -4.42
C LEU A 277 12.81 7.84 -4.82
N ILE A 278 11.57 7.46 -4.50
CA ILE A 278 10.37 8.26 -4.74
C ILE A 278 10.52 9.63 -4.09
N SER A 279 10.96 9.67 -2.83
CA SER A 279 11.09 10.93 -2.09
C SER A 279 12.13 11.84 -2.70
N ALA A 280 13.31 11.31 -3.04
CA ALA A 280 14.36 12.07 -3.69
C ALA A 280 13.92 12.59 -5.08
N LEU A 281 13.29 11.72 -5.88
CA LEU A 281 12.83 12.08 -7.23
C LEU A 281 11.78 13.19 -7.22
N PHE A 282 10.79 13.13 -6.31
CA PHE A 282 9.77 14.18 -6.24
C PHE A 282 10.37 15.54 -5.87
N ILE A 283 11.33 15.59 -4.93
CA ILE A 283 12.03 16.82 -4.57
C ILE A 283 12.85 17.33 -5.75
N ILE A 284 13.63 16.46 -6.39
CA ILE A 284 14.49 16.83 -7.52
C ILE A 284 13.67 17.35 -8.71
N LEU A 285 12.59 16.64 -9.06
CA LEU A 285 11.75 17.02 -10.19
C LEU A 285 10.93 18.29 -9.90
N ALA A 286 10.42 18.46 -8.67
CA ALA A 286 9.73 19.69 -8.28
C ALA A 286 10.68 20.89 -8.21
N ALA A 287 11.96 20.68 -7.89
CA ALA A 287 12.96 21.73 -7.88
C ALA A 287 13.32 22.25 -9.30
N ARG A 288 13.00 21.49 -10.36
CA ARG A 288 13.18 21.92 -11.77
C ARG A 288 12.03 22.73 -12.32
N LEU A 289 10.95 22.93 -11.57
CA LEU A 289 9.75 23.63 -12.05
C LEU A 289 10.06 25.09 -12.33
N ASP A 290 9.75 25.57 -13.54
CA ASP A 290 9.75 27.01 -13.85
C ASP A 290 8.38 27.62 -13.52
N ILE A 291 8.31 28.28 -12.37
CA ILE A 291 7.07 28.93 -11.90
C ILE A 291 6.67 30.08 -12.84
N ASN A 292 7.63 30.81 -13.41
CA ASN A 292 7.32 31.93 -14.28
C ASN A 292 6.69 31.45 -15.58
N ALA A 293 7.24 30.39 -16.19
CA ALA A 293 6.66 29.76 -17.37
C ALA A 293 5.26 29.19 -17.09
N LEU A 294 5.05 28.62 -15.88
CA LEU A 294 3.76 28.11 -15.45
C LEU A 294 2.71 29.23 -15.33
N LEU A 295 3.06 30.33 -14.68
CA LEU A 295 2.18 31.49 -14.49
C LEU A 295 1.88 32.20 -15.81
N ALA A 296 2.83 32.23 -16.74
CA ALA A 296 2.65 32.83 -18.07
C ALA A 296 1.59 32.10 -18.93
N MET A 297 1.34 30.81 -18.68
CA MET A 297 0.27 30.06 -19.39
C MET A 297 -1.14 30.43 -18.92
N GLY A 298 -1.31 31.00 -17.74
CA GLY A 298 -2.54 31.58 -17.26
C GLY A 298 -3.75 30.61 -17.19
N TRP A 299 -4.96 31.16 -17.40
CA TRP A 299 -6.22 30.42 -17.30
C TRP A 299 -6.39 29.25 -18.29
N PRO A 300 -5.86 29.27 -19.52
CA PRO A 300 -5.92 28.10 -20.42
C PRO A 300 -5.35 26.82 -19.80
N LEU A 301 -4.28 26.93 -19.01
CA LEU A 301 -3.69 25.79 -18.30
C LEU A 301 -4.65 25.20 -17.25
N VAL A 302 -5.35 26.08 -16.50
CA VAL A 302 -6.40 25.64 -15.56
C VAL A 302 -7.51 24.93 -16.31
N GLY A 303 -7.88 25.43 -17.50
CA GLY A 303 -8.84 24.76 -18.38
C GLY A 303 -8.43 23.34 -18.76
N VAL A 304 -7.15 23.13 -19.11
CA VAL A 304 -6.62 21.79 -19.39
C VAL A 304 -6.70 20.89 -18.14
N LEU A 305 -6.33 21.39 -16.96
CA LEU A 305 -6.46 20.63 -15.71
C LEU A 305 -7.90 20.20 -15.42
N LEU A 306 -8.86 21.09 -15.64
CA LEU A 306 -10.29 20.76 -15.49
C LEU A 306 -10.74 19.72 -16.50
N VAL A 307 -10.31 19.79 -17.75
CA VAL A 307 -10.59 18.77 -18.78
C VAL A 307 -9.99 17.42 -18.38
N VAL A 308 -8.74 17.39 -17.91
CA VAL A 308 -8.09 16.16 -17.46
C VAL A 308 -8.88 15.50 -16.32
N GLN A 309 -9.29 16.29 -15.32
CA GLN A 309 -9.95 15.79 -14.11
C GLN A 309 -11.42 15.43 -14.35
N PHE A 310 -12.18 16.26 -15.04
CA PHE A 310 -13.63 16.16 -15.12
C PHE A 310 -14.15 15.59 -16.44
N ILE A 311 -13.33 15.49 -17.48
CA ILE A 311 -13.74 14.96 -18.79
C ILE A 311 -12.92 13.73 -19.15
N ALA A 312 -11.60 13.83 -19.22
CA ALA A 312 -10.75 12.75 -19.71
C ALA A 312 -10.88 11.50 -18.84
N ARG A 313 -10.72 11.66 -17.54
CA ARG A 313 -10.76 10.51 -16.60
C ARG A 313 -12.17 9.90 -16.46
N PRO A 314 -13.26 10.66 -16.24
CA PRO A 314 -14.59 10.10 -16.21
C PRO A 314 -14.99 9.36 -17.50
N LEU A 315 -14.65 9.91 -18.67
CA LEU A 315 -14.93 9.28 -19.96
C LEU A 315 -14.13 7.99 -20.13
N CYS A 316 -12.85 8.00 -19.76
CA CYS A 316 -11.98 6.82 -19.72
C CYS A 316 -12.61 5.69 -18.87
N ILE A 317 -13.03 5.99 -17.65
CA ILE A 317 -13.64 5.00 -16.75
C ILE A 317 -14.99 4.53 -17.28
N ALA A 318 -15.85 5.44 -17.77
CA ALA A 318 -17.16 5.07 -18.29
C ALA A 318 -17.05 4.04 -19.43
N LEU A 319 -16.13 4.27 -20.38
CA LEU A 319 -15.91 3.36 -21.50
C LEU A 319 -15.20 2.06 -21.09
N SER A 320 -14.21 2.14 -20.21
CA SER A 320 -13.43 0.98 -19.80
C SER A 320 -14.15 0.03 -18.85
N THR A 321 -15.13 0.54 -18.09
CA THR A 321 -15.91 -0.25 -17.13
C THR A 321 -17.28 -0.65 -17.68
N ALA A 322 -17.59 -0.34 -18.94
CA ALA A 322 -18.84 -0.73 -19.58
C ALA A 322 -18.97 -2.27 -19.53
N GLY A 323 -20.11 -2.77 -19.04
CA GLY A 323 -20.37 -4.21 -18.90
C GLY A 323 -19.63 -4.90 -17.73
N SER A 324 -18.90 -4.18 -16.88
CA SER A 324 -18.25 -4.75 -15.70
C SER A 324 -19.20 -4.88 -14.51
N SER A 325 -18.86 -5.76 -13.55
CA SER A 325 -19.59 -5.95 -12.29
C SER A 325 -19.36 -4.86 -11.25
N LEU A 326 -18.54 -3.83 -11.55
CA LEU A 326 -18.23 -2.75 -10.63
C LEU A 326 -19.47 -1.92 -10.30
N HIS A 327 -19.66 -1.65 -9.02
CA HIS A 327 -20.76 -0.80 -8.56
C HIS A 327 -20.56 0.65 -9.02
N TRP A 328 -21.64 1.40 -9.24
CA TRP A 328 -21.54 2.79 -9.70
C TRP A 328 -20.69 3.69 -8.79
N ARG A 329 -20.71 3.46 -7.46
CA ARG A 329 -19.89 4.18 -6.49
C ARG A 329 -18.40 3.94 -6.70
N ASP A 330 -18.02 2.71 -7.03
CA ASP A 330 -16.63 2.34 -7.33
C ASP A 330 -16.18 3.06 -8.61
N ARG A 331 -17.01 3.09 -9.65
CA ARG A 331 -16.73 3.80 -10.90
C ARG A 331 -16.54 5.30 -10.69
N VAL A 332 -17.35 5.93 -9.83
CA VAL A 332 -17.21 7.36 -9.50
C VAL A 332 -15.88 7.63 -8.79
N LEU A 333 -15.46 6.80 -7.82
CA LEU A 333 -14.16 6.98 -7.18
C LEU A 333 -13.00 6.71 -8.15
N LEU A 334 -13.10 5.69 -9.01
CA LEU A 334 -12.11 5.43 -10.06
C LEU A 334 -12.01 6.60 -11.07
N SER A 335 -13.14 7.26 -11.38
CA SER A 335 -13.18 8.46 -12.21
C SER A 335 -12.54 9.68 -11.57
N TRP A 336 -12.39 9.68 -10.26
CA TRP A 336 -11.72 10.76 -9.53
C TRP A 336 -10.22 10.57 -9.42
N ILE A 337 -9.77 9.32 -9.22
CA ILE A 337 -8.37 8.99 -8.94
C ILE A 337 -7.65 8.59 -10.23
N ALA A 338 -6.75 9.43 -10.69
CA ALA A 338 -5.79 9.16 -11.76
C ALA A 338 -4.58 10.12 -11.67
N PRO A 339 -3.80 10.07 -10.59
CA PRO A 339 -2.67 10.97 -10.45
C PRO A 339 -1.60 10.62 -11.49
N ARG A 340 -1.01 11.63 -12.10
CA ARG A 340 0.06 11.44 -13.07
C ARG A 340 1.39 11.24 -12.34
N GLY A 341 2.26 10.38 -12.90
CA GLY A 341 3.47 9.92 -12.22
C GLY A 341 4.77 10.57 -12.68
N ILE A 342 5.86 10.14 -12.05
CA ILE A 342 7.23 10.61 -12.31
C ILE A 342 7.69 10.22 -13.72
N VAL A 343 7.25 9.06 -14.23
CA VAL A 343 7.60 8.59 -15.59
C VAL A 343 7.20 9.63 -16.64
N ALA A 344 5.99 10.19 -16.54
CA ALA A 344 5.54 11.26 -17.42
C ALA A 344 6.47 12.50 -17.36
N ALA A 345 6.92 12.89 -16.16
CA ALA A 345 7.85 14.00 -15.99
C ALA A 345 9.21 13.72 -16.67
N ALA A 346 9.78 12.54 -16.43
CA ALA A 346 11.09 12.14 -16.98
C ALA A 346 11.05 12.06 -18.51
N VAL A 347 10.04 11.36 -19.05
CA VAL A 347 9.86 11.17 -20.50
C VAL A 347 9.60 12.52 -21.20
N SER A 348 8.77 13.39 -20.60
CA SER A 348 8.52 14.73 -21.16
C SER A 348 9.79 15.58 -21.26
N ALA A 349 10.66 15.52 -20.24
CA ALA A 349 11.90 16.27 -20.22
C ALA A 349 12.91 15.73 -21.26
N LEU A 350 12.99 14.41 -21.43
CA LEU A 350 13.85 13.78 -22.43
C LEU A 350 13.42 14.17 -23.84
N PHE A 351 12.13 14.05 -24.16
CA PHE A 351 11.62 14.38 -25.50
C PHE A 351 11.64 15.88 -25.79
N ALA A 352 11.38 16.73 -24.79
CA ALA A 352 11.56 18.18 -24.95
C ALA A 352 12.99 18.56 -25.29
N LEU A 353 13.99 17.94 -24.64
CA LEU A 353 15.40 18.18 -24.94
C LEU A 353 15.77 17.75 -26.37
N THR A 354 15.29 16.60 -26.79
CA THR A 354 15.54 16.08 -28.15
C THR A 354 14.86 16.95 -29.20
N LEU A 355 13.61 17.37 -29.00
CA LEU A 355 12.90 18.30 -29.89
C LEU A 355 13.57 19.69 -29.93
N ALA A 356 14.05 20.19 -28.80
CA ALA A 356 14.77 21.47 -28.74
C ALA A 356 16.10 21.43 -29.54
N ARG A 357 16.84 20.32 -29.46
CA ARG A 357 18.04 20.07 -30.28
C ARG A 357 17.74 20.01 -31.78
N SER A 358 16.55 19.51 -32.13
CA SER A 358 16.07 19.48 -33.52
C SER A 358 15.44 20.83 -33.99
N GLY A 359 15.47 21.87 -33.13
CA GLY A 359 14.94 23.19 -33.45
C GLY A 359 13.40 23.27 -33.46
N TYR A 360 12.68 22.36 -32.84
CA TYR A 360 11.22 22.36 -32.80
C TYR A 360 10.70 23.51 -31.92
N PRO A 361 9.87 24.44 -32.44
CA PRO A 361 9.41 25.60 -31.68
C PRO A 361 8.46 25.21 -30.56
N GLY A 362 8.70 25.71 -29.35
CA GLY A 362 7.83 25.50 -28.19
C GLY A 362 8.07 24.19 -27.43
N ALA A 363 9.14 23.44 -27.71
CA ALA A 363 9.53 22.23 -26.98
C ALA A 363 9.61 22.43 -25.46
N ASP A 364 10.08 23.60 -25.01
CA ASP A 364 10.19 23.94 -23.58
C ASP A 364 8.84 23.98 -22.87
N ARG A 365 7.76 24.33 -23.60
CA ARG A 365 6.39 24.35 -23.05
C ARG A 365 5.85 22.95 -22.73
N LEU A 366 6.37 21.91 -23.39
CA LEU A 366 5.99 20.51 -23.13
C LEU A 366 6.20 20.15 -21.67
N VAL A 367 7.41 20.40 -21.16
CA VAL A 367 7.78 20.09 -19.77
C VAL A 367 6.87 20.84 -18.81
N THR A 368 6.69 22.15 -19.02
CA THR A 368 5.90 23.00 -18.12
C THR A 368 4.44 22.51 -18.03
N VAL A 369 3.78 22.17 -19.15
CA VAL A 369 2.40 21.68 -19.16
C VAL A 369 2.28 20.31 -18.50
N VAL A 370 3.19 19.39 -18.80
CA VAL A 370 3.18 18.05 -18.19
C VAL A 370 3.37 18.15 -16.68
N PHE A 371 4.31 18.96 -16.20
CA PHE A 371 4.50 19.19 -14.76
C PHE A 371 3.28 19.83 -14.10
N ALA A 372 2.64 20.81 -14.76
CA ALA A 372 1.41 21.40 -14.26
C ALA A 372 0.30 20.36 -14.10
N ILE A 373 0.15 19.47 -15.08
CA ILE A 373 -0.85 18.38 -15.02
C ILE A 373 -0.51 17.41 -13.88
N ILE A 374 0.76 17.03 -13.71
CA ILE A 374 1.19 16.15 -12.62
C ILE A 374 0.88 16.81 -11.27
N ILE A 375 1.38 18.01 -11.02
CA ILE A 375 1.20 18.70 -9.74
C ILE A 375 -0.29 18.97 -9.48
N GLY A 376 -1.01 19.48 -10.47
CA GLY A 376 -2.45 19.78 -10.35
C GLY A 376 -3.27 18.54 -10.00
N THR A 377 -3.08 17.43 -10.70
CA THR A 377 -3.80 16.18 -10.41
C THR A 377 -3.40 15.58 -9.06
N VAL A 378 -2.11 15.58 -8.73
CA VAL A 378 -1.62 15.08 -7.43
C VAL A 378 -2.19 15.90 -6.26
N VAL A 379 -2.12 17.24 -6.34
CA VAL A 379 -2.62 18.12 -5.27
C VAL A 379 -4.13 17.94 -5.08
N VAL A 380 -4.91 18.08 -6.15
CA VAL A 380 -6.37 17.96 -6.10
C VAL A 380 -6.79 16.60 -5.56
N GLN A 381 -6.24 15.53 -6.09
CA GLN A 381 -6.64 14.17 -5.72
C GLN A 381 -6.16 13.78 -4.33
N SER A 382 -4.97 14.21 -3.92
CA SER A 382 -4.46 13.95 -2.56
C SER A 382 -5.31 14.62 -1.47
N LEU A 383 -5.81 15.82 -1.72
CA LEU A 383 -6.63 16.55 -0.76
C LEU A 383 -8.09 16.06 -0.73
N THR A 384 -8.62 15.59 -1.85
CA THR A 384 -10.06 15.34 -2.00
C THR A 384 -10.44 13.86 -2.00
N SER A 385 -9.55 12.93 -2.42
CA SER A 385 -9.92 11.52 -2.63
C SER A 385 -10.39 10.82 -1.36
N ALA A 386 -9.79 11.12 -0.20
CA ALA A 386 -10.23 10.54 1.07
C ALA A 386 -11.64 11.02 1.48
N ALA A 387 -11.96 12.29 1.23
CA ALA A 387 -13.29 12.84 1.47
C ALA A 387 -14.31 12.23 0.50
N MET A 388 -13.94 12.10 -0.77
CA MET A 388 -14.76 11.48 -1.81
C MET A 388 -15.07 10.01 -1.49
N ALA A 389 -14.06 9.23 -1.08
CA ALA A 389 -14.24 7.82 -0.70
C ALA A 389 -15.16 7.65 0.51
N ARG A 390 -15.09 8.55 1.49
CA ARG A 390 -16.02 8.58 2.64
C ARG A 390 -17.44 8.93 2.21
N TRP A 391 -17.59 9.94 1.38
CA TRP A 391 -18.91 10.37 0.86
C TRP A 391 -19.59 9.26 0.05
N LEU A 392 -18.85 8.56 -0.80
CA LEU A 392 -19.32 7.42 -1.58
C LEU A 392 -19.52 6.14 -0.76
N ARG A 393 -19.01 6.10 0.50
CA ARG A 393 -19.03 4.92 1.37
C ARG A 393 -18.33 3.70 0.75
N VAL A 394 -17.24 3.92 0.02
CA VAL A 394 -16.42 2.87 -0.61
C VAL A 394 -15.10 2.64 0.11
N GLN A 395 -14.92 3.26 1.28
CA GLN A 395 -13.77 2.96 2.13
C GLN A 395 -13.91 1.57 2.73
N GLN A 396 -12.80 0.87 2.81
CA GLN A 396 -12.70 -0.36 3.57
C GLN A 396 -13.02 -0.06 5.03
N ARG A 397 -13.98 -0.79 5.60
CA ARG A 397 -14.23 -0.68 7.05
C ARG A 397 -12.94 -1.01 7.76
N GLN A 398 -12.62 -0.25 8.82
CA GLN A 398 -11.47 -0.62 9.64
C GLN A 398 -11.71 -2.04 10.14
N PRO A 399 -10.73 -2.96 10.00
CA PRO A 399 -10.87 -4.29 10.51
C PRO A 399 -11.14 -4.20 12.02
N ARG A 400 -12.14 -4.93 12.50
CA ARG A 400 -12.54 -4.96 13.92
C ARG A 400 -12.40 -6.35 14.51
N GLY A 401 -12.09 -7.33 13.67
CA GLY A 401 -12.00 -8.73 14.05
C GLY A 401 -10.76 -9.05 14.88
N VAL A 402 -10.85 -10.20 15.56
CA VAL A 402 -9.79 -10.73 16.40
C VAL A 402 -9.41 -12.13 15.91
N LEU A 403 -8.13 -12.31 15.58
CA LEU A 403 -7.56 -13.64 15.36
C LEU A 403 -7.05 -14.18 16.68
N ILE A 404 -7.50 -15.36 17.08
CA ILE A 404 -7.05 -16.01 18.31
C ILE A 404 -6.31 -17.30 17.95
N ILE A 405 -5.06 -17.37 18.37
CA ILE A 405 -4.22 -18.56 18.22
C ILE A 405 -4.44 -19.48 19.42
N GLY A 406 -5.00 -20.65 19.14
CA GLY A 406 -5.53 -21.59 20.12
C GLY A 406 -7.06 -21.61 20.09
N ALA A 407 -7.68 -22.80 19.98
CA ALA A 407 -9.13 -22.99 20.03
C ALA A 407 -9.58 -23.73 21.32
N ASN A 408 -8.80 -23.57 22.39
CA ASN A 408 -9.09 -24.15 23.70
C ASN A 408 -10.34 -23.54 24.37
N SER A 409 -10.72 -24.01 25.54
CA SER A 409 -11.95 -23.60 26.24
C SER A 409 -11.98 -22.07 26.54
N VAL A 410 -10.83 -21.46 26.90
CA VAL A 410 -10.73 -20.03 27.18
C VAL A 410 -10.94 -19.24 25.90
N ALA A 411 -10.28 -19.64 24.81
CA ALA A 411 -10.39 -18.99 23.50
C ALA A 411 -11.83 -19.06 22.95
N ARG A 412 -12.50 -20.21 23.09
CA ARG A 412 -13.90 -20.37 22.65
C ARG A 412 -14.86 -19.53 23.49
N ALA A 413 -14.71 -19.53 24.82
CA ALA A 413 -15.54 -18.69 25.69
C ALA A 413 -15.37 -17.18 25.36
N LEU A 414 -14.13 -16.76 25.08
CA LEU A 414 -13.82 -15.40 24.67
C LEU A 414 -14.43 -15.08 23.30
N ALA A 415 -14.26 -15.97 22.33
CA ALA A 415 -14.81 -15.82 20.99
C ALA A 415 -16.35 -15.70 21.02
N ALA A 416 -17.03 -16.53 21.81
CA ALA A 416 -18.47 -16.47 21.97
C ALA A 416 -18.94 -15.14 22.60
N ALA A 417 -18.17 -14.59 23.54
CA ALA A 417 -18.47 -13.28 24.14
C ALA A 417 -18.27 -12.13 23.15
N LEU A 418 -17.22 -12.17 22.32
CA LEU A 418 -16.95 -11.17 21.29
C LEU A 418 -17.99 -11.22 20.15
N GLN A 419 -18.40 -12.41 19.72
CA GLN A 419 -19.45 -12.57 18.70
C GLN A 419 -20.80 -11.97 19.14
N LYS A 420 -21.16 -12.04 20.42
CA LYS A 420 -22.37 -11.37 20.96
C LYS A 420 -22.32 -9.84 20.83
N LEU A 421 -21.14 -9.27 20.62
CA LEU A 421 -20.91 -7.83 20.40
C LEU A 421 -20.70 -7.48 18.93
N ASP A 422 -21.05 -8.39 18.01
CA ASP A 422 -20.85 -8.24 16.55
C ASP A 422 -19.38 -8.00 16.17
N ILE A 423 -18.43 -8.55 16.94
CA ILE A 423 -17.00 -8.52 16.64
C ILE A 423 -16.64 -9.82 15.92
N PRO A 424 -16.12 -9.76 14.67
CA PRO A 424 -15.67 -10.95 13.97
C PRO A 424 -14.51 -11.63 14.72
N VAL A 425 -14.61 -12.94 14.92
CA VAL A 425 -13.55 -13.73 15.55
C VAL A 425 -13.22 -14.92 14.68
N LEU A 426 -11.92 -15.17 14.54
CA LEU A 426 -11.39 -16.35 13.87
C LEU A 426 -10.45 -17.07 14.82
N LEU A 427 -10.69 -18.36 15.07
CA LEU A 427 -9.82 -19.21 15.86
C LEU A 427 -8.87 -20.00 14.95
N THR A 428 -7.66 -20.30 15.42
CA THR A 428 -6.76 -21.23 14.73
C THR A 428 -6.17 -22.22 15.72
N ASP A 429 -6.14 -23.50 15.38
CA ASP A 429 -5.50 -24.51 16.20
C ASP A 429 -4.99 -25.67 15.36
N SER A 430 -3.86 -26.24 15.75
CA SER A 430 -3.30 -27.46 15.15
C SER A 430 -3.93 -28.75 15.72
N SER A 431 -4.70 -28.67 16.80
CA SER A 431 -5.47 -29.78 17.37
C SER A 431 -6.81 -29.93 16.67
N TRP A 432 -7.03 -31.09 16.04
CA TRP A 432 -8.31 -31.42 15.41
C TRP A 432 -9.48 -31.39 16.41
N GLU A 433 -9.23 -31.80 17.64
CA GLU A 433 -10.27 -31.83 18.68
C GLU A 433 -10.75 -30.42 19.04
N TYR A 434 -9.83 -29.48 19.29
CA TYR A 434 -10.18 -28.09 19.60
C TYR A 434 -10.82 -27.38 18.40
N TYR A 435 -10.32 -27.64 17.20
CA TYR A 435 -10.93 -27.13 15.96
C TYR A 435 -12.38 -27.61 15.83
N ARG A 436 -12.62 -28.93 16.01
CA ARG A 436 -13.96 -29.51 15.92
C ARG A 436 -14.90 -28.91 16.95
N GLN A 437 -14.47 -28.77 18.20
CA GLN A 437 -15.27 -28.17 19.26
C GLN A 437 -15.62 -26.72 18.94
N ALA A 438 -14.67 -25.90 18.44
CA ALA A 438 -14.93 -24.52 18.02
C ALA A 438 -15.99 -24.44 16.90
N ARG A 439 -15.92 -25.35 15.93
CA ARG A 439 -16.90 -25.43 14.84
C ARG A 439 -18.29 -25.85 15.35
N MET A 440 -18.36 -26.77 16.33
CA MET A 440 -19.62 -27.16 16.97
C MET A 440 -20.24 -26.03 17.79
N ASP A 441 -19.41 -25.17 18.41
CA ASP A 441 -19.83 -23.95 19.11
C ASP A 441 -20.28 -22.83 18.13
N GLY A 442 -20.23 -23.05 16.81
CA GLY A 442 -20.59 -22.06 15.79
C GLY A 442 -19.54 -20.98 15.57
N ILE A 443 -18.30 -21.17 16.05
CA ILE A 443 -17.22 -20.20 15.94
C ILE A 443 -16.41 -20.51 14.67
N PRO A 444 -16.14 -19.50 13.79
CA PRO A 444 -15.22 -19.66 12.67
C PRO A 444 -13.85 -20.11 13.14
N ALA A 445 -13.35 -21.21 12.59
CA ALA A 445 -12.06 -21.75 12.97
C ALA A 445 -11.31 -22.31 11.77
N TYR A 446 -9.98 -22.19 11.80
CA TYR A 446 -9.03 -22.75 10.85
C TYR A 446 -8.26 -23.90 11.52
N TYR A 447 -8.14 -25.03 10.83
CA TYR A 447 -7.36 -26.17 11.29
C TYR A 447 -5.94 -26.10 10.73
N GLY A 448 -4.96 -25.95 11.59
CA GLY A 448 -3.54 -25.88 11.24
C GLY A 448 -2.78 -24.79 11.99
N ASN A 449 -1.50 -24.69 11.67
CA ASN A 449 -0.66 -23.62 12.19
C ASN A 449 -0.95 -22.32 11.45
N ALA A 450 -1.25 -21.26 12.18
CA ALA A 450 -1.61 -19.96 11.61
C ALA A 450 -0.46 -19.27 10.83
N TRP A 451 0.78 -19.69 11.02
CA TRP A 451 1.98 -19.21 10.33
C TRP A 451 2.52 -20.21 9.30
N SER A 452 1.70 -21.13 8.82
CA SER A 452 2.06 -22.03 7.73
C SER A 452 1.78 -21.40 6.37
N GLU A 453 2.51 -21.81 5.33
CA GLU A 453 2.27 -21.40 3.94
C GLU A 453 0.81 -21.69 3.50
N HIS A 454 0.23 -22.80 3.98
CA HIS A 454 -1.17 -23.11 3.74
C HIS A 454 -2.10 -22.07 4.41
N ALA A 455 -1.76 -21.60 5.62
CA ALA A 455 -2.54 -20.58 6.30
C ALA A 455 -2.45 -19.22 5.56
N GLU A 456 -1.28 -18.84 5.05
CA GLU A 456 -1.12 -17.61 4.26
C GLU A 456 -2.02 -17.58 3.03
N ASN A 457 -2.27 -18.75 2.42
CA ASN A 457 -3.08 -18.87 1.21
C ASN A 457 -4.61 -19.00 1.50
N TYR A 458 -5.00 -19.53 2.65
CA TYR A 458 -6.40 -19.89 2.95
C TYR A 458 -6.99 -19.16 4.16
N LEU A 459 -6.19 -18.48 4.98
CA LEU A 459 -6.65 -17.74 6.13
C LEU A 459 -7.00 -16.30 5.73
N ASP A 460 -8.28 -15.98 5.69
CA ASP A 460 -8.71 -14.62 5.41
C ASP A 460 -8.53 -13.73 6.66
N LEU A 461 -7.49 -12.93 6.64
CA LEU A 461 -7.14 -11.97 7.70
C LEU A 461 -7.63 -10.54 7.41
N SER A 462 -8.41 -10.33 6.35
CA SER A 462 -8.84 -8.99 5.90
C SER A 462 -9.66 -8.22 6.95
N GLU A 463 -10.42 -8.93 7.77
CA GLU A 463 -11.22 -8.34 8.84
C GLU A 463 -10.48 -8.30 10.19
N THR A 464 -9.27 -8.84 10.30
CA THR A 464 -8.51 -8.94 11.54
C THR A 464 -7.85 -7.62 11.91
N ALA A 465 -8.19 -7.10 13.09
CA ALA A 465 -7.57 -5.91 13.69
C ALA A 465 -6.47 -6.24 14.69
N GLN A 466 -6.62 -7.36 15.42
CA GLN A 466 -5.75 -7.77 16.52
C GLN A 466 -5.52 -9.27 16.49
N VAL A 467 -4.35 -9.69 16.98
CA VAL A 467 -3.97 -11.10 17.11
C VAL A 467 -3.68 -11.41 18.57
N LEU A 468 -4.31 -12.46 19.10
CA LEU A 468 -4.17 -12.91 20.47
C LEU A 468 -3.63 -14.33 20.50
N ALA A 469 -2.47 -14.54 21.08
CA ALA A 469 -1.92 -15.87 21.29
C ALA A 469 -2.36 -16.42 22.66
N LEU A 470 -3.34 -17.30 22.65
CA LEU A 470 -3.97 -17.92 23.83
C LEU A 470 -3.69 -19.42 23.95
N SER A 471 -2.64 -19.92 23.32
CA SER A 471 -2.23 -21.31 23.48
C SER A 471 -1.66 -21.56 24.89
N PRO A 472 -1.92 -22.76 25.49
CA PRO A 472 -1.21 -23.17 26.70
C PRO A 472 0.29 -23.37 26.47
N ASN A 473 0.73 -23.51 25.21
CA ASN A 473 2.11 -23.71 24.82
C ASN A 473 2.80 -22.38 24.54
N ARG A 474 3.80 -22.05 25.38
CA ARG A 474 4.60 -20.82 25.26
C ARG A 474 5.28 -20.67 23.90
N HIS A 475 5.83 -21.75 23.37
CA HIS A 475 6.57 -21.69 22.09
C HIS A 475 5.63 -21.34 20.93
N GLN A 476 4.40 -21.86 20.94
CA GLN A 476 3.41 -21.46 19.95
C GLN A 476 3.04 -19.99 20.07
N ASN A 477 2.86 -19.47 21.29
CA ASN A 477 2.57 -18.06 21.51
C ASN A 477 3.74 -17.18 21.04
N ALA A 478 4.98 -17.60 21.30
CA ALA A 478 6.18 -16.87 20.86
C ALA A 478 6.31 -16.83 19.34
N LEU A 479 6.08 -17.96 18.66
CA LEU A 479 6.09 -18.01 17.19
C LEU A 479 4.96 -17.18 16.59
N ALA A 480 3.75 -17.23 17.16
CA ALA A 480 2.63 -16.41 16.74
C ALA A 480 2.95 -14.91 16.88
N VAL A 481 3.49 -14.49 18.03
CA VAL A 481 3.90 -13.09 18.24
C VAL A 481 4.95 -12.68 17.22
N TYR A 482 5.97 -13.48 17.02
CA TYR A 482 7.05 -13.18 16.06
C TYR A 482 6.49 -12.99 14.65
N HIS A 483 5.70 -13.95 14.15
CA HIS A 483 5.14 -13.93 12.80
C HIS A 483 4.17 -12.75 12.60
N PHE A 484 3.18 -12.62 13.48
CA PHE A 484 2.11 -11.63 13.29
C PHE A 484 2.50 -10.20 13.67
N SER A 485 3.55 -9.99 14.47
CA SER A 485 4.05 -8.63 14.76
C SER A 485 4.60 -7.94 13.51
N HIS A 486 5.16 -8.71 12.57
CA HIS A 486 5.61 -8.17 11.28
C HIS A 486 4.43 -7.77 10.37
N ILE A 487 3.30 -8.49 10.46
CA ILE A 487 2.11 -8.27 9.62
C ILE A 487 1.22 -7.15 10.19
N PHE A 488 0.91 -7.21 11.48
CA PHE A 488 -0.07 -6.31 12.13
C PHE A 488 0.58 -5.17 12.94
N GLY A 489 1.87 -5.24 13.19
CA GLY A 489 2.62 -4.33 14.06
C GLY A 489 2.59 -4.75 15.53
N GLU A 490 3.64 -4.41 16.28
CA GLU A 490 3.88 -4.84 17.68
C GLU A 490 2.71 -4.53 18.64
N LYS A 491 1.98 -3.43 18.43
CA LYS A 491 0.89 -2.99 19.33
C LYS A 491 -0.41 -3.77 19.17
N LYS A 492 -0.56 -4.54 18.10
CA LYS A 492 -1.79 -5.25 17.76
C LYS A 492 -1.70 -6.75 18.01
N VAL A 493 -0.57 -7.22 18.47
CA VAL A 493 -0.31 -8.64 18.77
C VAL A 493 0.00 -8.78 20.24
N ALA A 494 -0.74 -9.66 20.94
CA ALA A 494 -0.53 -9.90 22.36
C ALA A 494 -0.61 -11.40 22.68
N ALA A 495 0.11 -11.83 23.71
CA ALA A 495 0.13 -13.21 24.16
C ALA A 495 -0.18 -13.32 25.65
N VAL A 496 -0.86 -14.42 26.03
CA VAL A 496 -1.06 -14.77 27.41
C VAL A 496 0.23 -15.38 28.00
N ARG A 497 0.51 -15.10 29.25
CA ARG A 497 1.65 -15.66 29.97
C ARG A 497 1.48 -17.16 30.25
N SER A 498 2.60 -17.87 30.28
CA SER A 498 2.63 -19.25 30.78
C SER A 498 2.95 -19.27 32.29
N GLY A 499 2.44 -20.28 33.01
CA GLY A 499 2.63 -20.40 34.46
C GLY A 499 4.09 -20.64 34.91
N ALA A 500 4.98 -21.03 34.00
CA ALA A 500 6.42 -21.20 34.27
C ALA A 500 7.15 -19.85 34.46
N GLU A 501 6.62 -18.77 33.91
CA GLU A 501 7.23 -17.44 33.91
C GLU A 501 7.05 -16.66 35.21
N LEU A 502 6.03 -16.99 36.00
CA LEU A 502 5.83 -16.44 37.33
C LEU A 502 6.89 -16.91 38.35
N ARG A 503 7.51 -18.08 38.11
CA ARG A 503 8.49 -18.70 39.01
C ARG A 503 9.96 -18.39 38.71
N GLY A 504 10.27 -17.86 37.52
CA GLY A 504 11.65 -17.61 37.09
C GLY A 504 11.89 -16.16 36.67
N ARG A 505 12.62 -15.40 37.47
CA ARG A 505 13.32 -14.19 37.00
C ARG A 505 14.43 -14.63 36.04
N GLY A 506 14.08 -15.04 34.81
CA GLY A 506 15.02 -15.50 33.79
C GLY A 506 15.94 -14.35 33.34
N LYS A 507 17.19 -14.39 33.78
CA LYS A 507 18.28 -13.64 33.15
C LYS A 507 18.48 -14.26 31.76
N GLY A 508 18.07 -13.55 30.68
CA GLY A 508 18.33 -13.97 29.30
C GLY A 508 17.15 -13.89 28.31
N GLU A 509 15.98 -13.43 28.73
CA GLU A 509 14.83 -13.31 27.81
C GLU A 509 14.90 -12.03 26.97
N ASN A 510 14.52 -12.18 25.67
CA ASN A 510 14.49 -11.05 24.74
C ASN A 510 13.48 -9.97 25.23
N PRO A 511 13.90 -8.73 25.47
CA PRO A 511 13.03 -7.66 25.97
C PRO A 511 11.83 -7.35 25.07
N ARG A 512 11.92 -7.65 23.74
CA ARG A 512 10.84 -7.45 22.79
C ARG A 512 9.66 -8.40 23.06
N PHE A 513 9.93 -9.66 23.39
CA PHE A 513 8.87 -10.64 23.65
C PHE A 513 8.07 -10.29 24.91
N ARG A 514 8.70 -9.80 25.96
CA ARG A 514 8.06 -9.37 27.22
C ARG A 514 7.00 -8.27 27.04
N ARG A 515 7.13 -7.42 26.01
CA ARG A 515 6.12 -6.39 25.73
C ARG A 515 4.81 -6.96 25.22
N HIS A 516 4.83 -8.12 24.59
CA HIS A 516 3.66 -8.79 24.05
C HIS A 516 2.95 -9.68 25.07
N GLU A 517 3.62 -10.07 26.18
CA GLU A 517 3.09 -10.94 27.24
C GLU A 517 2.28 -10.19 28.30
N ARG A 518 1.57 -9.13 27.92
CA ARG A 518 0.75 -8.32 28.83
C ARG A 518 -0.74 -8.51 28.64
N LEU A 519 -1.14 -9.56 27.97
CA LEU A 519 -2.55 -9.80 27.71
C LEU A 519 -3.29 -10.05 29.04
N PHE A 520 -4.33 -9.25 29.29
CA PHE A 520 -5.19 -9.29 30.48
C PHE A 520 -4.50 -8.92 31.80
N GLY A 521 -3.38 -8.21 31.76
CA GLY A 521 -2.64 -7.74 32.93
C GLY A 521 -1.42 -8.59 33.31
N HIS A 522 -0.61 -8.06 34.23
CA HIS A 522 0.70 -8.62 34.57
C HIS A 522 0.67 -9.99 35.28
N GLU A 523 -0.44 -10.35 35.91
CA GLU A 523 -0.53 -11.56 36.76
C GLU A 523 -1.33 -12.69 36.12
N GLN A 524 -1.99 -12.44 34.98
CA GLN A 524 -2.88 -13.43 34.38
C GLN A 524 -2.13 -14.44 33.52
N THR A 525 -2.32 -15.71 33.83
CA THR A 525 -1.78 -16.83 33.05
C THR A 525 -2.91 -17.64 32.43
N TYR A 526 -2.58 -18.39 31.37
CA TYR A 526 -3.53 -19.32 30.77
C TYR A 526 -4.13 -20.31 31.81
N ALA A 527 -3.30 -20.83 32.71
CA ALA A 527 -3.75 -21.77 33.74
C ALA A 527 -4.75 -21.13 34.72
N GLN A 528 -4.54 -19.87 35.10
CA GLN A 528 -5.49 -19.14 35.95
C GLN A 528 -6.82 -18.89 35.24
N LEU A 529 -6.79 -18.41 33.98
CA LEU A 529 -8.01 -18.18 33.18
C LEU A 529 -8.78 -19.47 32.96
N SER A 530 -8.10 -20.57 32.60
CA SER A 530 -8.71 -21.88 32.42
C SER A 530 -9.28 -22.42 33.74
N GLY A 531 -8.57 -22.23 34.86
CA GLY A 531 -9.03 -22.63 36.19
C GLY A 531 -10.28 -21.87 36.67
N GLN A 532 -10.34 -20.55 36.39
CA GLN A 532 -11.53 -19.75 36.71
C GLN A 532 -12.73 -20.17 35.86
N LEU A 533 -12.53 -20.43 34.57
CA LEU A 533 -13.60 -20.93 33.69
C LEU A 533 -14.12 -22.28 34.15
N ALA A 534 -13.22 -23.19 34.55
CA ALA A 534 -13.60 -24.51 35.11
C ALA A 534 -14.38 -24.40 36.42
N LYS A 535 -14.18 -23.35 37.21
CA LYS A 535 -14.94 -23.02 38.42
C LYS A 535 -16.28 -22.32 38.15
N GLY A 536 -16.69 -22.18 36.89
CA GLY A 536 -17.96 -21.58 36.50
C GLY A 536 -17.91 -20.06 36.27
N ALA A 537 -16.72 -19.47 36.14
CA ALA A 537 -16.63 -18.08 35.74
C ALA A 537 -17.22 -17.89 34.32
N VAL A 538 -17.85 -16.76 34.07
CA VAL A 538 -18.46 -16.41 32.78
C VAL A 538 -17.87 -15.09 32.28
N ILE A 539 -17.75 -14.97 30.96
CA ILE A 539 -17.33 -13.72 30.32
C ILE A 539 -18.57 -12.87 30.08
N LYS A 540 -18.60 -11.67 30.67
CA LYS A 540 -19.70 -10.71 30.54
C LYS A 540 -19.20 -9.40 29.96
N ALA A 541 -20.07 -8.77 29.16
CA ALA A 541 -19.87 -7.40 28.68
C ALA A 541 -20.74 -6.45 29.53
N THR A 542 -20.12 -5.43 30.08
CA THR A 542 -20.80 -4.43 30.94
C THR A 542 -20.50 -3.03 30.39
N ARG A 543 -21.54 -2.24 30.20
CA ARG A 543 -21.36 -0.85 29.77
C ARG A 543 -21.03 0.02 30.99
N LEU A 544 -19.88 0.69 30.94
CA LEU A 544 -19.44 1.67 31.92
C LEU A 544 -19.75 3.07 31.40
N ASN A 545 -20.26 3.92 32.29
CA ASN A 545 -20.62 5.30 32.01
C ASN A 545 -20.28 6.18 33.21
N GLU A 546 -20.63 7.48 33.18
CA GLU A 546 -20.37 8.41 34.27
C GLU A 546 -21.11 8.06 35.57
N ASN A 547 -22.29 7.38 35.47
CA ASN A 547 -23.09 6.97 36.62
C ASN A 547 -22.69 5.60 37.20
N PHE A 548 -21.97 4.78 36.42
CA PHE A 548 -21.46 3.46 36.79
C PHE A 548 -20.05 3.30 36.25
N GLY A 549 -19.09 3.78 37.02
CA GLY A 549 -17.69 3.85 36.62
C GLY A 549 -16.88 2.60 36.95
N TRP A 550 -15.60 2.68 36.59
CA TRP A 550 -14.63 1.60 36.78
C TRP A 550 -14.48 1.17 38.25
N LEU A 551 -14.36 2.12 39.17
CA LEU A 551 -14.19 1.83 40.60
C LEU A 551 -15.42 1.12 41.19
N GLU A 552 -16.62 1.63 40.88
CA GLU A 552 -17.87 1.02 41.32
C GLU A 552 -18.08 -0.38 40.76
N TYR A 553 -17.62 -0.61 39.52
CA TYR A 553 -17.65 -1.94 38.90
C TYR A 553 -16.75 -2.93 39.66
N LEU A 554 -15.54 -2.51 40.08
CA LEU A 554 -14.61 -3.33 40.86
C LEU A 554 -15.14 -3.64 42.26
N GLU A 555 -15.78 -2.68 42.91
CA GLU A 555 -16.40 -2.88 44.23
C GLU A 555 -17.53 -3.91 44.21
N LYS A 556 -18.34 -3.89 43.14
CA LYS A 556 -19.44 -4.89 42.96
C LYS A 556 -18.97 -6.27 42.56
N ASN A 557 -17.78 -6.39 41.96
CA ASN A 557 -17.24 -7.64 41.44
C ASN A 557 -15.85 -7.90 42.02
N ARG A 558 -15.77 -8.48 43.22
CA ARG A 558 -14.50 -8.68 43.95
C ARG A 558 -13.50 -9.63 43.27
N SER A 559 -13.93 -10.47 42.32
CA SER A 559 -13.07 -11.41 41.58
C SER A 559 -13.32 -11.26 40.08
N VAL A 560 -12.88 -10.14 39.52
CA VAL A 560 -13.03 -9.84 38.11
C VAL A 560 -11.67 -9.83 37.41
N VAL A 561 -11.61 -10.43 36.22
CA VAL A 561 -10.47 -10.30 35.31
C VAL A 561 -10.92 -9.52 34.09
N PRO A 562 -10.51 -8.25 33.95
CA PRO A 562 -10.79 -7.47 32.76
C PRO A 562 -10.02 -8.05 31.57
N LEU A 563 -10.72 -8.21 30.44
CA LEU A 563 -10.14 -8.81 29.23
C LEU A 563 -10.01 -7.79 28.11
N PHE A 564 -11.09 -7.06 27.82
CA PHE A 564 -11.11 -6.04 26.76
C PHE A 564 -11.92 -4.81 27.15
N ILE A 565 -11.57 -3.71 26.48
CA ILE A 565 -12.32 -2.46 26.50
C ILE A 565 -12.74 -2.15 25.07
N GLN A 566 -14.04 -2.00 24.83
CA GLN A 566 -14.60 -1.52 23.56
C GLN A 566 -15.05 -0.09 23.73
N LYS A 567 -14.50 0.81 22.91
CA LYS A 567 -14.92 2.23 22.85
C LYS A 567 -16.22 2.38 22.07
N GLU A 568 -16.86 3.55 22.15
CA GLU A 568 -18.10 3.86 21.40
C GLU A 568 -17.92 3.81 19.87
N ASP A 569 -16.73 4.09 19.37
CA ASP A 569 -16.39 3.95 17.96
C ASP A 569 -16.29 2.48 17.50
N GLY A 570 -16.48 1.53 18.44
CA GLY A 570 -16.37 0.09 18.21
C GLY A 570 -14.94 -0.44 18.23
N THR A 571 -13.94 0.37 18.53
CA THR A 571 -12.54 -0.06 18.62
C THR A 571 -12.32 -0.91 19.86
N LEU A 572 -11.77 -2.11 19.69
CA LEU A 572 -11.47 -3.06 20.77
C LEU A 572 -10.00 -2.91 21.19
N TYR A 573 -9.75 -2.91 22.50
CA TYR A 573 -8.42 -2.93 23.10
C TYR A 573 -8.32 -4.05 24.11
N ALA A 574 -7.26 -4.86 24.04
CA ALA A 574 -6.95 -5.79 25.11
C ALA A 574 -6.53 -5.02 26.36
N PHE A 575 -7.06 -5.41 27.53
CA PHE A 575 -6.73 -4.77 28.80
C PHE A 575 -5.29 -5.13 29.22
N ASP A 576 -4.49 -4.12 29.52
CA ASP A 576 -3.08 -4.28 29.88
C ASP A 576 -2.81 -4.34 31.41
N GLY A 577 -3.85 -4.12 32.22
CA GLY A 577 -3.75 -4.11 33.67
C GLY A 577 -3.34 -2.78 34.30
N GLU A 578 -2.93 -1.78 33.52
CA GLU A 578 -2.39 -0.51 34.00
C GLU A 578 -3.33 0.69 33.74
N SER A 579 -4.06 0.67 32.64
CA SER A 579 -4.86 1.81 32.21
C SER A 579 -6.30 1.77 32.76
N THR A 580 -6.78 2.91 33.28
CA THR A 580 -8.22 3.05 33.60
C THR A 580 -9.04 3.12 32.31
N PRO A 581 -10.15 2.33 32.21
CA PRO A 581 -11.01 2.39 31.03
C PRO A 581 -11.55 3.81 30.77
N PRO A 582 -11.42 4.32 29.53
CA PRO A 582 -12.03 5.60 29.18
C PRO A 582 -13.56 5.47 29.20
N LEU A 583 -14.25 6.43 29.81
CA LEU A 583 -15.71 6.46 29.84
C LEU A 583 -16.27 7.38 28.74
N PRO A 584 -17.38 7.01 28.09
CA PRO A 584 -18.11 5.74 28.19
C PRO A 584 -17.46 4.61 27.37
N CYS A 585 -17.53 3.37 27.87
CA CYS A 585 -17.01 2.17 27.19
C CYS A 585 -17.78 0.91 27.56
N THR A 586 -17.57 -0.17 26.82
CA THR A 586 -18.02 -1.52 27.18
C THR A 586 -16.83 -2.33 27.66
N LEU A 587 -16.85 -2.73 28.91
CA LEU A 587 -15.86 -3.62 29.51
C LEU A 587 -16.26 -5.08 29.29
N ILE A 588 -15.37 -5.89 28.77
CA ILE A 588 -15.53 -7.34 28.64
C ILE A 588 -14.62 -7.96 29.70
N ALA A 589 -15.21 -8.65 30.65
CA ALA A 589 -14.49 -9.21 31.78
C ALA A 589 -14.97 -10.61 32.13
N MET A 590 -14.06 -11.43 32.68
CA MET A 590 -14.37 -12.71 33.28
C MET A 590 -14.78 -12.48 34.73
N VAL A 591 -15.99 -12.88 35.10
CA VAL A 591 -16.61 -12.69 36.42
C VAL A 591 -16.98 -14.04 37.00
N GLN A 592 -16.64 -14.29 38.26
CA GLN A 592 -17.12 -15.44 38.96
C GLN A 592 -18.63 -15.28 39.22
N ASN A 593 -19.45 -16.27 38.81
CA ASN A 593 -20.80 -16.34 39.32
C ASN A 593 -20.70 -16.74 40.79
N GLU A 594 -20.90 -15.83 41.72
CA GLU A 594 -21.17 -16.23 43.09
C GLU A 594 -22.42 -17.16 43.07
N PRO A 595 -22.33 -18.40 43.61
CA PRO A 595 -23.53 -19.14 43.85
C PRO A 595 -24.40 -18.30 44.80
N LEU A 596 -25.69 -18.21 44.54
CA LEU A 596 -26.69 -17.67 45.45
C LEU A 596 -26.69 -18.51 46.73
N SER A 597 -25.67 -18.35 47.57
CA SER A 597 -25.60 -18.87 48.92
C SER A 597 -26.37 -17.88 49.81
N GLY A 598 -27.62 -18.20 50.12
CA GLY A 598 -28.39 -17.42 51.10
C GLY A 598 -29.87 -17.36 50.83
N ARG A 599 -30.50 -18.51 50.54
CA ARG A 599 -31.85 -18.75 51.04
C ARG A 599 -31.78 -19.95 51.98
N GLU A 600 -31.63 -19.69 53.26
CA GLU A 600 -32.00 -20.66 54.29
C GLU A 600 -33.42 -21.17 53.98
N PRO A 601 -33.67 -22.49 54.02
CA PRO A 601 -35.02 -22.99 53.97
C PRO A 601 -35.72 -22.47 55.23
N LEU A 602 -36.78 -21.70 55.06
CA LEU A 602 -37.75 -21.43 56.13
C LEU A 602 -38.17 -22.77 56.74
N THR A 603 -37.56 -23.12 57.87
CA THR A 603 -38.04 -24.18 58.75
C THR A 603 -39.44 -23.79 59.17
N ALA A 604 -40.44 -24.52 58.71
CA ALA A 604 -41.78 -24.56 59.30
C ALA A 604 -41.62 -25.03 60.76
N ALA A 605 -41.92 -24.16 61.66
CA ALA A 605 -42.16 -24.56 63.07
C ALA A 605 -43.61 -24.93 63.26
N PRO A 606 -43.93 -25.73 64.31
CA PRO A 606 -44.91 -26.73 64.43
C PRO A 606 -46.36 -26.27 64.48
#